data_e56b898e474221bbb3229705913da50e
#
_entry.id   e56b898e474221bbb3229705913da50e
#
_cell.length_a   1.000
_cell.length_b   1.000
_cell.length_c   1.000
_cell.angle_alpha   90.00
_cell.angle_beta   90.00
_cell.angle_gamma   90.00
#
_symmetry.space_group_name_H-M   'P 1'
#
loop_
_entity.id
_entity.type
_entity.pdbx_description
1 polymer ?
#
loop_
_entity_poly.entity_id
_entity_poly.type
_entity_poly.pdbx_seq_one_letter_code
_entity_poly.pdbx_strand_id
1 'polypeptide(L)'
;MTNIEETRKLQYKIMQDMAAGALIPMMRIGDELNLFKNLFRLGPCTSDKFSAQVKMDQRYIREWLLSLAAAGYINYDKKSQEFFLSEEQFAVLGDENSISLMIGGFENLVGAIHNIDIIKDNFKNGKGTGWGNLHPCCLSGSARFFKPSYSIFLIKKWIPSLDGAD
;
A
#
# COMPACT_ATOMS: atom_id res chain seq x y z
N MET A 1 18.75 36.77 -3.12
CA MET A 1 19.58 35.54 -2.89
C MET A 1 18.70 34.46 -2.31
N THR A 2 18.79 33.25 -2.82
CA THR A 2 17.98 32.10 -2.34
C THR A 2 18.48 31.69 -0.94
N ASN A 3 17.57 31.49 0.01
CA ASN A 3 17.95 30.98 1.33
C ASN A 3 18.36 29.50 1.21
N ILE A 4 19.64 29.22 1.37
CA ILE A 4 20.22 27.89 1.20
C ILE A 4 19.64 26.89 2.21
N GLU A 5 19.36 27.31 3.42
CA GLU A 5 18.81 26.45 4.47
C GLU A 5 17.37 26.01 4.11
N GLU A 6 16.53 26.93 3.69
CA GLU A 6 15.16 26.60 3.23
C GLU A 6 15.17 25.74 1.97
N THR A 7 16.13 25.98 1.07
CA THR A 7 16.30 25.12 -0.12
C THR A 7 16.64 23.67 0.28
N ARG A 8 17.56 23.49 1.23
CA ARG A 8 17.94 22.15 1.73
C ARG A 8 16.77 21.45 2.44
N LYS A 9 15.99 22.15 3.24
CA LYS A 9 14.81 21.59 3.90
C LYS A 9 13.81 21.06 2.87
N LEU A 10 13.53 21.83 1.81
CA LEU A 10 12.64 21.42 0.73
C LEU A 10 13.20 20.22 -0.06
N GLN A 11 14.50 20.22 -0.38
CA GLN A 11 15.14 19.08 -1.04
C GLN A 11 15.02 17.80 -0.20
N TYR A 12 15.26 17.88 1.11
CA TYR A 12 15.13 16.74 2.02
C TYR A 12 13.70 16.21 2.07
N LYS A 13 12.72 17.12 2.18
CA LYS A 13 11.30 16.73 2.11
C LYS A 13 10.96 16.00 0.81
N ILE A 14 11.39 16.54 -0.34
CA ILE A 14 11.15 15.92 -1.65
C ILE A 14 11.77 14.52 -1.72
N MET A 15 13.00 14.34 -1.22
CA MET A 15 13.64 13.01 -1.19
C MET A 15 12.84 12.01 -0.34
N GLN A 16 12.30 12.43 0.80
CA GLN A 16 11.45 11.56 1.62
C GLN A 16 10.15 11.18 0.91
N ASP A 17 9.48 12.15 0.28
CA ASP A 17 8.24 11.93 -0.47
C ASP A 17 8.50 10.99 -1.68
N MET A 18 9.60 11.17 -2.39
CA MET A 18 10.02 10.28 -3.49
C MET A 18 10.31 8.86 -3.02
N ALA A 19 11.00 8.70 -1.89
CA ALA A 19 11.26 7.39 -1.30
C ALA A 19 9.97 6.68 -0.91
N ALA A 20 9.04 7.39 -0.27
CA ALA A 20 7.71 6.85 0.04
C ALA A 20 6.92 6.48 -1.22
N GLY A 21 6.98 7.33 -2.26
CA GLY A 21 6.35 7.06 -3.56
C GLY A 21 6.90 5.81 -4.25
N ALA A 22 8.22 5.56 -4.16
CA ALA A 22 8.86 4.38 -4.75
C ALA A 22 8.40 3.05 -4.11
N LEU A 23 7.82 3.09 -2.91
CA LEU A 23 7.27 1.90 -2.25
C LEU A 23 5.89 1.50 -2.78
N ILE A 24 5.15 2.40 -3.43
CA ILE A 24 3.81 2.11 -3.96
C ILE A 24 3.82 0.86 -4.86
N PRO A 25 4.67 0.76 -5.90
CA PRO A 25 4.73 -0.44 -6.73
C PRO A 25 5.17 -1.69 -5.95
N MET A 26 6.06 -1.56 -4.97
CA MET A 26 6.51 -2.69 -4.14
C MET A 26 5.37 -3.24 -3.29
N MET A 27 4.57 -2.38 -2.68
CA MET A 27 3.39 -2.76 -1.92
C MET A 27 2.35 -3.44 -2.83
N ARG A 28 2.10 -2.89 -4.02
CA ARG A 28 1.15 -3.46 -4.98
C ARG A 28 1.59 -4.83 -5.50
N ILE A 29 2.86 -5.00 -5.83
CA ILE A 29 3.44 -6.30 -6.24
C ILE A 29 3.29 -7.33 -5.11
N GLY A 30 3.61 -6.94 -3.88
CA GLY A 30 3.45 -7.82 -2.72
C GLY A 30 2.02 -8.30 -2.50
N ASP A 31 1.06 -7.41 -2.70
CA ASP A 31 -0.37 -7.69 -2.61
C ASP A 31 -0.84 -8.63 -3.73
N GLU A 32 -0.61 -8.26 -5.00
CA GLU A 32 -1.05 -9.06 -6.16
C GLU A 32 -0.47 -10.47 -6.20
N LEU A 33 0.81 -10.60 -5.81
CA LEU A 33 1.50 -11.89 -5.76
C LEU A 33 1.31 -12.63 -4.43
N ASN A 34 0.46 -12.12 -3.53
CA ASN A 34 0.21 -12.68 -2.19
C ASN A 34 1.49 -12.87 -1.35
N LEU A 35 2.52 -12.03 -1.55
CA LEU A 35 3.80 -12.19 -0.85
C LEU A 35 3.67 -11.96 0.65
N PHE A 36 2.88 -10.98 1.11
CA PHE A 36 2.65 -10.74 2.52
C PHE A 36 2.03 -11.96 3.22
N LYS A 37 1.01 -12.54 2.61
CA LYS A 37 0.33 -13.73 3.14
C LYS A 37 1.26 -14.96 3.18
N ASN A 38 2.06 -15.15 2.14
CA ASN A 38 3.00 -16.26 2.07
C ASN A 38 4.15 -16.08 3.07
N LEU A 39 4.68 -14.85 3.24
CA LEU A 39 5.74 -14.55 4.22
C LEU A 39 5.24 -14.79 5.65
N PHE A 40 4.04 -14.31 5.98
CA PHE A 40 3.45 -14.53 7.29
C PHE A 40 3.24 -16.02 7.59
N ARG A 41 2.71 -16.77 6.64
CA ARG A 41 2.48 -18.24 6.80
C ARG A 41 3.75 -19.04 6.95
N LEU A 42 4.81 -18.63 6.26
CA LEU A 42 6.10 -19.32 6.33
C LEU A 42 6.84 -19.03 7.65
N GLY A 43 6.58 -17.87 8.24
CA GLY A 43 7.32 -17.38 9.41
C GLY A 43 8.73 -16.89 9.03
N PRO A 44 9.63 -16.72 10.01
CA PRO A 44 10.99 -16.25 9.77
C PRO A 44 11.73 -17.10 8.74
N CYS A 45 12.26 -16.46 7.71
CA CYS A 45 12.95 -17.14 6.61
C CYS A 45 13.94 -16.24 5.88
N THR A 46 14.96 -16.85 5.29
CA THR A 46 15.88 -16.15 4.36
C THR A 46 15.19 -15.87 3.02
N SER A 47 15.74 -14.93 2.25
CA SER A 47 15.24 -14.62 0.90
C SER A 47 15.27 -15.83 -0.02
N ASP A 48 16.27 -16.71 0.10
CA ASP A 48 16.38 -17.92 -0.71
C ASP A 48 15.26 -18.93 -0.40
N LYS A 49 15.00 -19.14 0.89
CA LYS A 49 13.92 -20.01 1.34
C LYS A 49 12.57 -19.47 0.90
N PHE A 50 12.36 -18.16 1.00
CA PHE A 50 11.11 -17.52 0.61
C PHE A 50 10.91 -17.57 -0.91
N SER A 51 11.92 -17.25 -1.73
CA SER A 51 11.83 -17.32 -3.19
C SER A 51 11.51 -18.73 -3.69
N ALA A 52 12.13 -19.75 -3.10
CA ALA A 52 11.83 -21.15 -3.39
C ALA A 52 10.37 -21.52 -3.04
N GLN A 53 9.88 -21.07 -1.88
CA GLN A 53 8.50 -21.28 -1.43
C GLN A 53 7.46 -20.68 -2.37
N VAL A 54 7.68 -19.42 -2.81
CA VAL A 54 6.75 -18.72 -3.71
C VAL A 54 7.01 -19.01 -5.19
N LYS A 55 8.06 -19.78 -5.51
CA LYS A 55 8.50 -20.16 -6.87
C LYS A 55 8.73 -18.96 -7.77
N MET A 56 9.41 -17.95 -7.23
CA MET A 56 9.72 -16.69 -7.92
C MET A 56 11.23 -16.45 -7.94
N ASP A 57 11.68 -15.57 -8.84
CA ASP A 57 13.09 -15.23 -8.97
C ASP A 57 13.68 -14.71 -7.66
N GLN A 58 14.81 -15.28 -7.25
CA GLN A 58 15.45 -15.02 -5.97
C GLN A 58 15.92 -13.57 -5.85
N ARG A 59 16.47 -12.98 -6.92
CA ARG A 59 16.96 -11.61 -6.90
C ARG A 59 15.82 -10.62 -6.68
N TYR A 60 14.70 -10.76 -7.41
CA TYR A 60 13.54 -9.88 -7.25
C TYR A 60 12.90 -10.02 -5.87
N ILE A 61 12.76 -11.22 -5.36
CA ILE A 61 12.24 -11.47 -4.01
C ILE A 61 13.15 -10.85 -2.96
N ARG A 62 14.47 -10.99 -3.08
CA ARG A 62 15.42 -10.39 -2.14
C ARG A 62 15.32 -8.86 -2.13
N GLU A 63 15.29 -8.22 -3.31
CA GLU A 63 15.17 -6.76 -3.41
C GLU A 63 13.83 -6.26 -2.85
N TRP A 64 12.74 -7.00 -3.09
CA TRP A 64 11.43 -6.71 -2.52
C TRP A 64 11.47 -6.77 -0.98
N LEU A 65 12.00 -7.84 -0.40
CA LEU A 65 12.14 -8.01 1.05
C LEU A 65 13.01 -6.91 1.66
N LEU A 66 14.17 -6.61 1.06
CA LEU A 66 15.09 -5.58 1.55
C LEU A 66 14.46 -4.19 1.50
N SER A 67 13.76 -3.84 0.42
CA SER A 67 13.10 -2.54 0.29
C SER A 67 12.03 -2.33 1.36
N LEU A 68 11.21 -3.35 1.64
CA LEU A 68 10.16 -3.26 2.66
C LEU A 68 10.71 -3.31 4.08
N ALA A 69 11.80 -4.06 4.32
CA ALA A 69 12.48 -4.08 5.61
C ALA A 69 13.14 -2.73 5.90
N ALA A 70 13.82 -2.13 4.92
CA ALA A 70 14.41 -0.80 5.04
C ALA A 70 13.37 0.29 5.32
N ALA A 71 12.15 0.14 4.78
CA ALA A 71 11.03 1.03 5.00
C ALA A 71 10.24 0.73 6.29
N GLY A 72 10.56 -0.34 7.01
CA GLY A 72 9.92 -0.71 8.28
C GLY A 72 8.56 -1.42 8.14
N TYR A 73 8.19 -1.87 6.93
CA TYR A 73 6.94 -2.60 6.72
C TYR A 73 7.02 -4.08 7.09
N ILE A 74 8.21 -4.67 7.02
CA ILE A 74 8.47 -6.05 7.47
C ILE A 74 9.69 -6.07 8.37
N ASN A 75 9.85 -7.11 9.16
CA ASN A 75 10.99 -7.27 10.06
C ASN A 75 12.15 -7.95 9.35
N TYR A 76 13.37 -7.62 9.77
CA TYR A 76 14.61 -8.25 9.33
C TYR A 76 15.55 -8.46 10.52
N ASP A 77 15.90 -9.72 10.79
CA ASP A 77 16.93 -10.06 11.76
C ASP A 77 18.29 -10.16 11.05
N LYS A 78 19.21 -9.25 11.43
CA LYS A 78 20.57 -9.20 10.86
C LYS A 78 21.43 -10.41 11.23
N LYS A 79 21.16 -11.08 12.34
CA LYS A 79 21.97 -12.23 12.80
C LYS A 79 21.62 -13.49 12.03
N SER A 80 20.34 -13.80 11.91
CA SER A 80 19.85 -14.95 11.15
C SER A 80 19.64 -14.67 9.67
N GLN A 81 19.68 -13.40 9.23
CA GLN A 81 19.35 -12.93 7.89
C GLN A 81 17.91 -13.31 7.46
N GLU A 82 17.00 -13.35 8.41
CA GLU A 82 15.63 -13.74 8.19
C GLU A 82 14.67 -12.55 8.14
N PHE A 83 13.70 -12.64 7.26
CA PHE A 83 12.59 -11.71 7.11
C PHE A 83 11.31 -12.35 7.64
N PHE A 84 10.46 -11.56 8.27
CA PHE A 84 9.18 -12.02 8.79
C PHE A 84 8.19 -10.87 8.99
N LEU A 85 6.91 -11.22 9.09
CA LEU A 85 5.84 -10.32 9.50
C LEU A 85 5.38 -10.67 10.92
N SER A 86 5.15 -9.65 11.76
CA SER A 86 4.37 -9.83 12.97
C SER A 86 2.88 -9.96 12.65
N GLU A 87 2.08 -10.37 13.64
CA GLU A 87 0.62 -10.43 13.50
C GLU A 87 0.03 -9.06 13.17
N GLU A 88 0.54 -7.99 13.79
CA GLU A 88 0.09 -6.62 13.56
C GLU A 88 0.43 -6.16 12.14
N GLN A 89 1.64 -6.45 11.67
CA GLN A 89 2.03 -6.13 10.28
C GLN A 89 1.16 -6.89 9.27
N PHE A 90 0.92 -8.17 9.52
CA PHE A 90 0.05 -8.97 8.66
C PHE A 90 -1.40 -8.49 8.67
N ALA A 91 -1.93 -8.13 9.84
CA ALA A 91 -3.28 -7.57 9.97
C ALA A 91 -3.48 -6.29 9.12
N VAL A 92 -2.42 -5.49 8.95
CA VAL A 92 -2.46 -4.24 8.16
C VAL A 92 -2.21 -4.49 6.67
N LEU A 93 -1.35 -5.46 6.32
CA LEU A 93 -0.81 -5.60 4.96
C LEU A 93 -1.37 -6.80 4.18
N GLY A 94 -1.90 -7.84 4.84
CA GLY A 94 -2.22 -9.09 4.14
C GLY A 94 -3.45 -9.85 4.60
N ASP A 95 -4.08 -9.48 5.71
CA ASP A 95 -5.28 -10.15 6.20
C ASP A 95 -6.55 -9.43 5.71
N GLU A 96 -7.20 -10.02 4.70
CA GLU A 96 -8.45 -9.49 4.10
C GLU A 96 -9.65 -9.46 5.09
N ASN A 97 -9.55 -10.14 6.22
CA ASN A 97 -10.57 -10.14 7.25
C ASN A 97 -10.26 -9.17 8.40
N SER A 98 -9.07 -8.58 8.40
CA SER A 98 -8.66 -7.64 9.42
C SER A 98 -9.43 -6.33 9.32
N ILE A 99 -9.88 -5.82 10.46
CA ILE A 99 -10.44 -4.48 10.59
C ILE A 99 -9.39 -3.37 10.44
N SER A 100 -8.11 -3.74 10.42
CA SER A 100 -6.97 -2.83 10.29
C SER A 100 -6.34 -2.86 8.90
N LEU A 101 -6.95 -3.56 7.94
CA LEU A 101 -6.40 -3.70 6.59
C LEU A 101 -6.25 -2.34 5.89
N MET A 102 -5.05 -2.04 5.37
CA MET A 102 -4.73 -0.78 4.71
C MET A 102 -4.24 -0.93 3.27
N ILE A 103 -3.93 -2.16 2.84
CA ILE A 103 -3.26 -2.42 1.56
C ILE A 103 -4.04 -1.90 0.35
N GLY A 104 -5.36 -1.86 0.42
CA GLY A 104 -6.22 -1.27 -0.62
C GLY A 104 -5.90 0.20 -0.94
N GLY A 105 -5.33 0.94 0.01
CA GLY A 105 -4.86 2.32 -0.22
C GLY A 105 -3.74 2.38 -1.27
N PHE A 106 -2.82 1.44 -1.27
CA PHE A 106 -1.76 1.36 -2.28
C PHE A 106 -2.30 0.98 -3.66
N GLU A 107 -3.30 0.12 -3.73
CA GLU A 107 -4.02 -0.19 -4.96
C GLU A 107 -4.70 1.06 -5.52
N ASN A 108 -5.35 1.85 -4.67
CA ASN A 108 -5.97 3.12 -5.07
C ASN A 108 -4.93 4.12 -5.61
N LEU A 109 -3.76 4.24 -4.96
CA LEU A 109 -2.67 5.11 -5.43
C LEU A 109 -2.14 4.70 -6.81
N VAL A 110 -2.03 3.40 -7.09
CA VAL A 110 -1.70 2.91 -8.44
C VAL A 110 -2.75 3.37 -9.45
N GLY A 111 -4.02 3.25 -9.12
CA GLY A 111 -5.11 3.76 -9.96
C GLY A 111 -5.02 5.27 -10.19
N ALA A 112 -4.69 6.05 -9.16
CA ALA A 112 -4.50 7.50 -9.28
C ALA A 112 -3.35 7.86 -10.23
N ILE A 113 -2.23 7.12 -10.18
CA ILE A 113 -1.10 7.30 -11.11
C ILE A 113 -1.52 7.03 -12.56
N HIS A 114 -2.29 5.97 -12.80
CA HIS A 114 -2.81 5.66 -14.13
C HIS A 114 -3.77 6.72 -14.70
N ASN A 115 -4.40 7.50 -13.84
CA ASN A 115 -5.34 8.56 -14.26
C ASN A 115 -4.67 9.92 -14.52
N ILE A 116 -3.35 10.05 -14.42
CA ILE A 116 -2.64 11.34 -14.57
C ILE A 116 -3.00 12.04 -15.87
N ASP A 117 -3.06 11.33 -17.00
CA ASP A 117 -3.35 11.96 -18.29
C ASP A 117 -4.80 12.47 -18.38
N ILE A 118 -5.78 11.72 -17.91
CA ILE A 118 -7.17 12.17 -17.81
C ILE A 118 -7.26 13.43 -16.93
N ILE A 119 -6.58 13.43 -15.79
CA ILE A 119 -6.57 14.56 -14.84
C ILE A 119 -5.92 15.79 -15.49
N LYS A 120 -4.78 15.63 -16.18
CA LYS A 120 -4.12 16.71 -16.92
C LYS A 120 -5.06 17.38 -17.94
N ASP A 121 -5.86 16.59 -18.62
CA ASP A 121 -6.82 17.14 -19.59
C ASP A 121 -7.97 17.87 -18.89
N ASN A 122 -8.43 17.39 -17.75
CA ASN A 122 -9.41 18.09 -16.93
C ASN A 122 -8.89 19.45 -16.41
N PHE A 123 -7.61 19.55 -16.06
CA PHE A 123 -6.97 20.84 -15.72
C PHE A 123 -7.05 21.85 -16.87
N LYS A 124 -6.99 21.40 -18.12
CA LYS A 124 -7.05 22.28 -19.30
C LYS A 124 -8.47 22.72 -19.67
N ASN A 125 -9.45 21.85 -19.48
CA ASN A 125 -10.79 22.06 -20.04
C ASN A 125 -11.90 22.24 -18.98
N GLY A 126 -11.58 22.09 -17.70
CA GLY A 126 -12.53 22.23 -16.58
C GLY A 126 -13.57 21.11 -16.50
N LYS A 127 -13.45 20.04 -17.29
CA LYS A 127 -14.37 18.90 -17.24
C LYS A 127 -14.00 17.99 -16.08
N GLY A 128 -15.00 17.39 -15.45
CA GLY A 128 -14.80 16.32 -14.48
C GLY A 128 -14.67 14.95 -15.14
N THR A 129 -14.21 13.97 -14.38
CA THR A 129 -14.21 12.56 -14.79
C THR A 129 -15.18 11.81 -13.92
N GLY A 130 -16.15 11.11 -14.50
CA GLY A 130 -17.07 10.24 -13.78
C GLY A 130 -16.31 9.11 -13.10
N TRP A 131 -16.78 8.72 -11.90
CA TRP A 131 -16.14 7.68 -11.09
C TRP A 131 -15.88 6.38 -11.89
N GLY A 132 -16.86 5.92 -12.68
CA GLY A 132 -16.74 4.72 -13.51
C GLY A 132 -15.73 4.81 -14.67
N ASN A 133 -15.20 6.01 -14.97
CA ASN A 133 -14.21 6.23 -16.02
C ASN A 133 -12.76 6.29 -15.47
N LEU A 134 -12.60 6.14 -14.17
CA LEU A 134 -11.30 6.04 -13.54
C LEU A 134 -10.71 4.62 -13.70
N HIS A 135 -9.40 4.52 -13.57
CA HIS A 135 -8.72 3.23 -13.61
C HIS A 135 -9.33 2.25 -12.59
N PRO A 136 -9.55 0.96 -12.94
CA PRO A 136 -10.19 -0.01 -12.05
C PRO A 136 -9.58 -0.11 -10.64
N CYS A 137 -8.27 0.06 -10.50
CA CYS A 137 -7.59 0.08 -9.20
C CYS A 137 -8.07 1.21 -8.27
N CYS A 138 -8.61 2.34 -8.80
CA CYS A 138 -9.22 3.36 -7.97
C CYS A 138 -10.48 2.83 -7.30
N LEU A 139 -11.29 2.09 -8.04
CA LEU A 139 -12.56 1.55 -7.58
C LEU A 139 -12.35 0.41 -6.57
N SER A 140 -11.58 -0.61 -6.98
CA SER A 140 -11.29 -1.78 -6.13
C SER A 140 -10.47 -1.41 -4.89
N GLY A 141 -9.44 -0.59 -5.06
CA GLY A 141 -8.59 -0.13 -3.97
C GLY A 141 -9.37 0.70 -2.94
N SER A 142 -10.25 1.61 -3.39
CA SER A 142 -11.15 2.35 -2.49
C SER A 142 -12.09 1.42 -1.74
N ALA A 143 -12.72 0.49 -2.44
CA ALA A 143 -13.63 -0.47 -1.81
C ALA A 143 -12.92 -1.30 -0.73
N ARG A 144 -11.72 -1.84 -1.03
CA ARG A 144 -10.91 -2.61 -0.05
C ARG A 144 -10.47 -1.75 1.13
N PHE A 145 -10.03 -0.52 0.87
CA PHE A 145 -9.54 0.39 1.92
C PHE A 145 -10.65 0.77 2.91
N PHE A 146 -11.86 1.05 2.43
CA PHE A 146 -12.98 1.45 3.30
C PHE A 146 -13.80 0.27 3.86
N LYS A 147 -13.65 -0.95 3.32
CA LYS A 147 -14.36 -2.14 3.78
C LYS A 147 -14.32 -2.34 5.30
N PRO A 148 -13.16 -2.23 5.99
CA PRO A 148 -13.12 -2.38 7.46
C PRO A 148 -14.02 -1.37 8.19
N SER A 149 -13.98 -0.11 7.79
CA SER A 149 -14.81 0.95 8.39
C SER A 149 -16.29 0.71 8.18
N TYR A 150 -16.70 0.32 6.98
CA TYR A 150 -18.11 -0.02 6.71
C TYR A 150 -18.57 -1.23 7.53
N SER A 151 -17.73 -2.27 7.62
CA SER A 151 -18.07 -3.48 8.39
C SER A 151 -18.30 -3.19 9.87
N ILE A 152 -17.57 -2.21 10.44
CA ILE A 152 -17.67 -1.88 11.86
C ILE A 152 -18.78 -0.84 12.13
N PHE A 153 -18.81 0.21 11.34
CA PHE A 153 -19.52 1.43 11.71
C PHE A 153 -20.84 1.63 10.96
N LEU A 154 -21.01 1.07 9.75
CA LEU A 154 -22.17 1.35 8.90
C LEU A 154 -23.49 1.05 9.62
N ILE A 155 -23.65 -0.18 10.08
CA ILE A 155 -24.90 -0.62 10.73
C ILE A 155 -25.00 -0.15 12.19
N LYS A 156 -23.85 -0.13 12.90
CA LYS A 156 -23.85 0.13 14.35
C LYS A 156 -23.82 1.61 14.72
N LYS A 157 -23.37 2.48 13.83
CA LYS A 157 -23.19 3.91 14.11
C LYS A 157 -23.78 4.82 13.03
N TRP A 158 -23.42 4.61 11.77
CA TRP A 158 -23.75 5.59 10.74
C TRP A 158 -25.23 5.58 10.38
N ILE A 159 -25.80 4.41 10.10
CA ILE A 159 -27.24 4.30 9.80
C ILE A 159 -28.10 4.81 10.98
N PRO A 160 -27.88 4.36 12.23
CA PRO A 160 -28.66 4.87 13.36
C PRO A 160 -28.51 6.37 13.68
N SER A 161 -27.46 7.01 13.15
CA SER A 161 -27.27 8.46 13.31
C SER A 161 -27.95 9.30 12.23
N LEU A 162 -28.57 8.67 11.24
CA LEU A 162 -29.38 9.35 10.23
C LEU A 162 -30.80 9.57 10.73
N ASP A 163 -31.31 10.80 10.63
CA ASP A 163 -32.71 11.11 11.00
C ASP A 163 -33.66 10.30 10.11
N GLY A 164 -34.57 9.56 10.74
CA GLY A 164 -35.60 8.76 10.05
C GLY A 164 -35.10 7.42 9.48
N ALA A 165 -34.01 6.88 10.01
CA ALA A 165 -33.45 5.56 9.63
C ALA A 165 -33.93 4.43 10.57
N ASP A 166 -35.16 4.49 11.07
CA ASP A 166 -35.80 3.46 11.90
C ASP A 166 -36.18 2.20 11.11
#